data_e9ad887edc3ae27d423df6baf05eeac9
#
_entry.id   e9ad887edc3ae27d423df6baf05eeac9
#
_cell.length_a   1.000
_cell.length_b   1.000
_cell.length_c   1.000
_cell.angle_alpha   90.00
_cell.angle_beta   90.00
_cell.angle_gamma   90.00
#
_symmetry.space_group_name_H-M   'P 1'
#
loop_
_entity.id
_entity.type
_entity.pdbx_description
1 polymer ?
#
loop_
_entity_poly.entity_id
_entity_poly.type
_entity_poly.pdbx_seq_one_letter_code
_entity_poly.pdbx_strand_id
1 'polypeptide(L)'
;LEAFINMPLGANTAVRVSAYDLQDGGWIDNELTSKTFTNSGYTIDNSAHAKDDYNELNKSGFRIRLASEIAGQNLDLSMLDQTSEFGGSWETDEAVGPRSNSRFNEEYFDDDFSQISLSLSGDLNDNVEYIFTASSFERDVEYTYDYSEYVEYYNYDGPTYTCDYYDYYYYYNISGCQGPRMSYTQIDNHERDSYEIRIQSKGDSGFQWILGAFSESSKRDYEIAYLWPGSNPGNLSWNVPN
;
A
#
# COMPACT_ATOMS: atom_id res chain seq x y z
N LEU A 1 -8.32 0.56 19.30
CA LEU A 1 -8.45 1.70 20.19
C LEU A 1 -8.58 2.98 19.37
N GLU A 2 -9.48 3.90 19.77
CA GLU A 2 -9.59 5.23 19.15
C GLU A 2 -9.77 6.27 20.25
N ALA A 3 -9.12 7.41 20.10
CA ALA A 3 -9.23 8.53 21.03
C ALA A 3 -9.15 9.86 20.30
N PHE A 4 -9.81 10.89 20.82
CA PHE A 4 -9.65 12.26 20.34
C PHE A 4 -9.77 13.27 21.46
N ILE A 5 -9.19 14.44 21.22
CA ILE A 5 -9.31 15.62 22.07
C ILE A 5 -9.60 16.86 21.21
N ASN A 6 -10.50 17.72 21.71
CA ASN A 6 -10.74 19.04 21.13
C ASN A 6 -10.28 20.10 22.12
N MET A 7 -9.47 21.05 21.69
CA MET A 7 -8.91 22.10 22.52
C MET A 7 -9.23 23.47 21.90
N PRO A 8 -10.02 24.33 22.56
CA PRO A 8 -10.12 25.72 22.16
C PRO A 8 -8.79 26.44 22.47
N LEU A 9 -8.23 27.11 21.45
CA LEU A 9 -7.03 27.95 21.60
C LEU A 9 -7.36 29.43 21.70
N GLY A 10 -8.64 29.77 21.55
CA GLY A 10 -9.17 31.11 21.63
C GLY A 10 -10.66 31.16 21.34
N ALA A 11 -11.21 32.33 21.14
CA ALA A 11 -12.65 32.51 20.86
C ALA A 11 -13.04 31.90 19.50
N ASN A 12 -12.14 31.97 18.51
CA ASN A 12 -12.41 31.61 17.13
C ASN A 12 -11.41 30.55 16.59
N THR A 13 -10.66 29.90 17.47
CA THR A 13 -9.62 28.92 17.05
C THR A 13 -9.72 27.67 17.92
N ALA A 14 -9.70 26.52 17.30
CA ALA A 14 -9.68 25.24 17.98
C ALA A 14 -8.78 24.24 17.26
N VAL A 15 -8.21 23.33 18.02
CA VAL A 15 -7.44 22.19 17.54
C VAL A 15 -8.17 20.90 17.94
N ARG A 16 -8.23 19.96 17.00
CA ARG A 16 -8.60 18.57 17.26
C ARG A 16 -7.42 17.66 16.95
N VAL A 17 -7.10 16.80 17.89
CA VAL A 17 -6.17 15.69 17.70
C VAL A 17 -6.94 14.39 17.86
N SER A 18 -6.83 13.50 16.92
CA SER A 18 -7.36 12.13 17.02
C SER A 18 -6.27 11.13 16.66
N ALA A 19 -6.29 9.98 17.31
CA ALA A 19 -5.41 8.87 17.03
C ALA A 19 -6.17 7.55 17.16
N TYR A 20 -5.75 6.56 16.41
CA TYR A 20 -6.31 5.22 16.48
C TYR A 20 -5.22 4.16 16.32
N ASP A 21 -5.51 3.01 16.89
CA ASP A 21 -4.75 1.78 16.77
C ASP A 21 -5.75 0.63 16.62
N LEU A 22 -5.66 -0.11 15.52
CA LEU A 22 -6.49 -1.25 15.19
C LEU A 22 -5.59 -2.46 15.04
N GLN A 23 -5.97 -3.53 15.70
CA GLN A 23 -5.35 -4.85 15.53
C GLN A 23 -6.46 -5.84 15.18
N ASP A 24 -6.33 -6.51 14.05
CA ASP A 24 -7.18 -7.61 13.63
C ASP A 24 -6.30 -8.85 13.55
N GLY A 25 -6.67 -9.91 14.27
CA GLY A 25 -5.87 -11.14 14.38
C GLY A 25 -5.87 -12.00 13.11
N GLY A 26 -6.63 -11.58 12.09
CA GLY A 26 -6.78 -12.39 10.88
C GLY A 26 -7.86 -13.47 11.01
N TRP A 27 -7.97 -14.33 9.99
CA TRP A 27 -9.00 -15.40 9.93
C TRP A 27 -8.69 -16.46 8.85
N ILE A 28 -7.54 -16.34 8.17
CA ILE A 28 -7.07 -17.30 7.16
C ILE A 28 -5.83 -18.01 7.71
N ASP A 29 -5.84 -19.34 7.62
CA ASP A 29 -4.71 -20.15 8.04
C ASP A 29 -3.83 -20.49 6.82
N ASN A 30 -2.52 -20.27 6.94
CA ASN A 30 -1.56 -20.83 6.00
C ASN A 30 -1.20 -22.24 6.47
N GLU A 31 -1.87 -23.22 5.90
CA GLU A 31 -1.76 -24.62 6.29
C GLU A 31 -0.42 -25.22 5.95
N LEU A 32 0.12 -26.04 6.86
CA LEU A 32 1.33 -26.79 6.60
C LEU A 32 1.12 -27.77 5.43
N THR A 33 1.84 -27.57 4.37
CA THR A 33 1.73 -28.37 3.15
C THR A 33 3.07 -28.55 2.45
N SER A 34 3.09 -29.47 1.49
CA SER A 34 4.21 -29.64 0.57
C SER A 34 3.70 -29.74 -0.86
N LYS A 35 4.48 -29.23 -1.80
CA LYS A 35 4.19 -29.25 -3.23
C LYS A 35 5.34 -29.87 -3.99
N THR A 36 5.03 -30.84 -4.87
CA THR A 36 5.99 -31.42 -5.81
C THR A 36 5.70 -30.87 -7.19
N PHE A 37 6.67 -30.17 -7.77
CA PHE A 37 6.58 -29.59 -9.11
C PHE A 37 6.71 -30.67 -10.19
N THR A 38 5.82 -30.62 -11.17
CA THR A 38 5.65 -31.70 -12.16
C THR A 38 6.87 -31.84 -13.09
N ASN A 39 7.48 -30.73 -13.51
CA ASN A 39 8.56 -30.77 -14.51
C ASN A 39 9.94 -31.00 -13.89
N SER A 40 10.19 -30.47 -12.71
CA SER A 40 11.48 -30.60 -12.02
C SER A 40 11.55 -31.79 -11.07
N GLY A 41 10.39 -32.26 -10.58
CA GLY A 41 10.33 -33.24 -9.50
C GLY A 41 10.75 -32.70 -8.13
N TYR A 42 11.00 -31.39 -8.01
CA TYR A 42 11.30 -30.76 -6.73
C TYR A 42 10.10 -30.75 -5.81
N THR A 43 10.35 -31.02 -4.55
CA THR A 43 9.36 -30.86 -3.48
C THR A 43 9.79 -29.71 -2.60
N ILE A 44 8.90 -28.76 -2.37
CA ILE A 44 9.04 -27.70 -1.37
C ILE A 44 8.00 -27.90 -0.28
N ASP A 45 8.25 -27.37 0.88
CA ASP A 45 7.27 -27.26 1.97
C ASP A 45 7.20 -25.81 2.47
N ASN A 46 6.15 -25.49 3.17
CA ASN A 46 5.94 -24.16 3.74
C ASN A 46 6.10 -24.13 5.27
N SER A 47 6.82 -25.07 5.84
CA SER A 47 6.98 -25.19 7.31
C SER A 47 7.54 -23.95 7.99
N ALA A 48 8.27 -23.11 7.24
CA ALA A 48 8.80 -21.84 7.75
C ALA A 48 7.73 -20.73 7.81
N HIS A 49 6.62 -20.88 7.09
CA HIS A 49 5.58 -19.84 6.90
C HIS A 49 4.17 -20.30 7.28
N ALA A 50 3.99 -21.60 7.62
CA ALA A 50 2.72 -22.12 8.10
C ALA A 50 2.34 -21.43 9.42
N LYS A 51 1.14 -20.84 9.47
CA LYS A 51 0.70 -20.01 10.59
C LYS A 51 -0.82 -19.93 10.59
N ASP A 52 -1.43 -20.05 11.77
CA ASP A 52 -2.83 -19.72 11.99
C ASP A 52 -3.02 -18.20 11.88
N ASP A 53 -4.20 -17.78 11.45
CA ASP A 53 -4.58 -16.36 11.35
C ASP A 53 -3.55 -15.54 10.54
N TYR A 54 -3.10 -16.11 9.44
CA TYR A 54 -2.00 -15.63 8.61
C TYR A 54 -2.18 -14.19 8.09
N ASN A 55 -3.41 -13.75 7.85
CA ASN A 55 -3.78 -12.47 7.27
C ASN A 55 -4.10 -11.39 8.33
N GLU A 56 -3.32 -11.34 9.40
CA GLU A 56 -3.45 -10.30 10.42
C GLU A 56 -3.29 -8.88 9.84
N LEU A 57 -3.91 -7.90 10.48
CA LEU A 57 -3.82 -6.48 10.15
C LEU A 57 -3.48 -5.67 11.38
N ASN A 58 -2.42 -4.89 11.29
CA ASN A 58 -2.10 -3.82 12.24
C ASN A 58 -2.24 -2.47 11.53
N LYS A 59 -3.00 -1.56 12.12
CA LYS A 59 -3.23 -0.25 11.54
C LYS A 59 -3.22 0.82 12.61
N SER A 60 -2.37 1.83 12.44
CA SER A 60 -2.33 2.96 13.34
C SER A 60 -2.30 4.28 12.57
N GLY A 61 -2.70 5.35 13.21
CA GLY A 61 -2.63 6.65 12.61
C GLY A 61 -3.09 7.77 13.53
N PHE A 62 -2.81 8.98 13.09
CA PHE A 62 -3.28 10.17 13.78
C PHE A 62 -3.74 11.24 12.79
N ARG A 63 -4.59 12.13 13.26
CA ARG A 63 -5.02 13.32 12.54
C ARG A 63 -5.00 14.51 13.47
N ILE A 64 -4.39 15.59 13.00
CA ILE A 64 -4.43 16.91 13.65
C ILE A 64 -5.20 17.85 12.73
N ARG A 65 -6.15 18.59 13.27
CA ARG A 65 -6.90 19.62 12.54
C ARG A 65 -6.94 20.89 13.35
N LEU A 66 -6.51 21.98 12.74
CA LEU A 66 -6.67 23.35 13.24
C LEU A 66 -7.77 24.04 12.44
N ALA A 67 -8.78 24.54 13.12
CA ALA A 67 -9.81 25.39 12.54
C ALA A 67 -9.79 26.76 13.20
N SER A 68 -9.79 27.81 12.39
CA SER A 68 -9.75 29.18 12.90
C SER A 68 -10.58 30.13 12.03
N GLU A 69 -11.24 31.07 12.65
CA GLU A 69 -11.84 32.23 11.96
C GLU A 69 -10.99 33.47 12.27
N ILE A 70 -10.42 34.07 11.25
CA ILE A 70 -9.54 35.22 11.34
C ILE A 70 -10.05 36.33 10.42
N ALA A 71 -10.47 37.45 10.97
CA ALA A 71 -10.99 38.57 10.20
C ALA A 71 -12.13 38.21 9.23
N GLY A 72 -13.02 37.29 9.65
CA GLY A 72 -14.14 36.82 8.82
C GLY A 72 -13.77 35.81 7.77
N GLN A 73 -12.54 35.30 7.76
CA GLN A 73 -12.08 34.23 6.89
C GLN A 73 -11.92 32.95 7.70
N ASN A 74 -12.34 31.82 7.11
CA ASN A 74 -12.19 30.49 7.70
C ASN A 74 -10.89 29.84 7.21
N LEU A 75 -10.05 29.46 8.14
CA LEU A 75 -8.85 28.68 7.93
C LEU A 75 -9.04 27.27 8.49
N ASP A 76 -8.76 26.26 7.67
CA ASP A 76 -8.70 24.87 8.09
C ASP A 76 -7.37 24.26 7.62
N LEU A 77 -6.58 23.80 8.58
CA LEU A 77 -5.34 23.09 8.33
C LEU A 77 -5.46 21.70 8.92
N SER A 78 -5.19 20.67 8.13
CA SER A 78 -5.17 19.30 8.63
C SER A 78 -3.94 18.54 8.19
N MET A 79 -3.48 17.67 9.09
CA MET A 79 -2.44 16.68 8.85
C MET A 79 -3.00 15.31 9.22
N LEU A 80 -2.79 14.33 8.37
CA LEU A 80 -3.13 12.93 8.56
C LEU A 80 -1.89 12.09 8.27
N ASP A 81 -1.68 11.09 9.11
CA ASP A 81 -0.61 10.10 8.95
C ASP A 81 -1.17 8.73 9.33
N GLN A 82 -0.87 7.69 8.54
CA GLN A 82 -1.36 6.34 8.75
C GLN A 82 -0.35 5.32 8.27
N THR A 83 -0.13 4.30 9.09
CA THR A 83 0.60 3.08 8.78
C THR A 83 -0.35 1.90 8.82
N SER A 84 -0.24 1.00 7.84
CA SER A 84 -0.99 -0.26 7.79
C SER A 84 -0.07 -1.40 7.40
N GLU A 85 -0.05 -2.45 8.20
CA GLU A 85 0.75 -3.66 8.00
C GLU A 85 -0.19 -4.86 7.93
N PHE A 86 -0.14 -5.59 6.82
CA PHE A 86 -0.92 -6.82 6.60
C PHE A 86 0.02 -8.01 6.52
N GLY A 87 -0.25 -9.04 7.28
CA GLY A 87 0.63 -10.20 7.40
C GLY A 87 0.60 -11.17 6.22
N GLY A 88 -0.42 -11.16 5.39
CA GLY A 88 -0.56 -12.06 4.25
C GLY A 88 -1.76 -11.76 3.37
N SER A 89 -1.89 -12.48 2.26
CA SER A 89 -2.99 -12.28 1.32
C SER A 89 -4.33 -12.73 1.91
N TRP A 90 -5.42 -12.13 1.42
CA TRP A 90 -6.80 -12.47 1.79
C TRP A 90 -7.41 -13.54 0.89
N GLU A 91 -6.58 -14.18 0.10
CA GLU A 91 -6.99 -15.25 -0.78
C GLU A 91 -7.07 -16.59 -0.04
N THR A 92 -8.10 -17.36 -0.34
CA THR A 92 -8.29 -18.72 0.18
C THR A 92 -8.28 -19.72 -0.97
N ASP A 93 -7.76 -20.92 -0.71
CA ASP A 93 -7.79 -22.04 -1.64
C ASP A 93 -8.74 -23.13 -1.10
N GLU A 94 -9.87 -23.32 -1.77
CA GLU A 94 -10.86 -24.33 -1.38
C GLU A 94 -10.30 -25.76 -1.41
N ALA A 95 -9.24 -26.01 -2.21
CA ALA A 95 -8.58 -27.31 -2.27
C ALA A 95 -7.75 -27.61 -1.01
N VAL A 96 -7.29 -26.57 -0.32
CA VAL A 96 -6.57 -26.67 0.96
C VAL A 96 -7.56 -26.81 2.11
N GLY A 97 -8.56 -25.95 2.15
CA GLY A 97 -9.58 -25.97 3.19
C GLY A 97 -10.42 -24.68 3.25
N PRO A 98 -11.48 -24.69 4.05
CA PRO A 98 -12.28 -23.48 4.24
C PRO A 98 -11.48 -22.44 5.04
N ARG A 99 -11.33 -21.26 4.48
CA ARG A 99 -10.53 -20.17 5.07
C ARG A 99 -9.04 -20.52 5.23
N SER A 100 -8.51 -21.34 4.34
CA SER A 100 -7.13 -21.77 4.34
C SER A 100 -6.47 -21.43 3.01
N ASN A 101 -5.15 -21.32 3.00
CA ASN A 101 -4.31 -21.27 1.83
C ASN A 101 -3.02 -22.09 2.05
N SER A 102 -2.14 -22.11 1.05
CA SER A 102 -0.84 -22.74 1.12
C SER A 102 0.21 -21.85 0.47
N ARG A 103 0.82 -20.96 1.26
CA ARG A 103 1.87 -20.05 0.82
C ARG A 103 3.23 -20.58 1.22
N PHE A 104 4.15 -20.61 0.26
CA PHE A 104 5.50 -21.17 0.42
C PHE A 104 6.56 -20.12 0.69
N ASN A 105 6.23 -18.83 0.47
CA ASN A 105 7.05 -17.68 0.79
C ASN A 105 6.30 -16.77 1.76
N GLU A 106 7.04 -15.91 2.41
CA GLU A 106 6.47 -14.83 3.20
C GLU A 106 5.66 -13.89 2.32
N GLU A 107 4.51 -13.49 2.79
CA GLU A 107 3.69 -12.45 2.18
C GLU A 107 3.47 -11.33 3.19
N TYR A 108 3.49 -10.09 2.71
CA TYR A 108 3.14 -8.92 3.48
C TYR A 108 2.66 -7.80 2.56
N PHE A 109 1.98 -6.83 3.13
CA PHE A 109 1.55 -5.60 2.44
C PHE A 109 1.62 -4.46 3.45
N ASP A 110 2.58 -3.56 3.23
CA ASP A 110 2.79 -2.37 4.04
C ASP A 110 2.34 -1.14 3.24
N ASP A 111 1.55 -0.28 3.87
CA ASP A 111 0.94 0.90 3.26
C ASP A 111 1.01 2.08 4.24
N ASP A 112 1.94 2.97 3.98
CA ASP A 112 2.18 4.17 4.75
C ASP A 112 1.76 5.39 3.94
N PHE A 113 0.95 6.26 4.51
CA PHE A 113 0.68 7.52 3.84
C PHE A 113 0.55 8.70 4.80
N SER A 114 0.93 9.86 4.31
CA SER A 114 0.74 11.13 4.94
C SER A 114 0.03 12.14 4.04
N GLN A 115 -0.73 13.02 4.63
CA GLN A 115 -1.39 14.11 3.92
C GLN A 115 -1.41 15.38 4.76
N ILE A 116 -1.03 16.50 4.15
CA ILE A 116 -1.26 17.84 4.69
C ILE A 116 -2.22 18.55 3.76
N SER A 117 -3.20 19.23 4.32
CA SER A 117 -4.16 20.02 3.56
C SER A 117 -4.47 21.36 4.25
N LEU A 118 -4.57 22.40 3.42
CA LEU A 118 -4.98 23.74 3.80
C LEU A 118 -6.24 24.11 3.04
N SER A 119 -7.24 24.65 3.74
CA SER A 119 -8.39 25.30 3.15
C SER A 119 -8.54 26.69 3.73
N LEU A 120 -8.69 27.67 2.86
CA LEU A 120 -8.98 29.05 3.21
C LEU A 120 -10.23 29.50 2.48
N SER A 121 -11.25 29.97 3.19
CA SER A 121 -12.51 30.40 2.57
C SER A 121 -13.07 31.62 3.28
N GLY A 122 -13.82 32.40 2.53
CA GLY A 122 -14.48 33.58 3.09
C GLY A 122 -15.11 34.46 2.02
N ASP A 123 -15.56 35.60 2.45
CA ASP A 123 -16.21 36.59 1.60
C ASP A 123 -15.17 37.54 0.99
N LEU A 124 -15.20 37.71 -0.33
CA LEU A 124 -14.49 38.78 -1.02
C LEU A 124 -15.28 40.09 -0.91
N ASN A 125 -16.62 39.99 -0.92
CA ASN A 125 -17.57 41.04 -0.68
C ASN A 125 -18.96 40.45 -0.42
N ASP A 126 -19.99 41.30 -0.27
CA ASP A 126 -21.36 40.88 0.06
C ASP A 126 -21.99 39.91 -0.93
N ASN A 127 -21.48 39.88 -2.18
CA ASN A 127 -22.06 39.08 -3.29
C ASN A 127 -21.14 37.96 -3.78
N VAL A 128 -19.91 37.87 -3.33
CA VAL A 128 -18.89 36.95 -3.83
C VAL A 128 -18.13 36.31 -2.68
N GLU A 129 -18.03 35.02 -2.70
CA GLU A 129 -17.19 34.24 -1.79
C GLU A 129 -16.11 33.49 -2.56
N TYR A 130 -15.07 33.06 -1.84
CA TYR A 130 -14.01 32.26 -2.39
C TYR A 130 -13.68 31.07 -1.49
N ILE A 131 -13.11 30.06 -2.10
CA ILE A 131 -12.44 28.95 -1.43
C ILE A 131 -11.12 28.68 -2.14
N PHE A 132 -10.06 28.55 -1.39
CA PHE A 132 -8.76 28.09 -1.82
C PHE A 132 -8.41 26.82 -1.05
N THR A 133 -7.95 25.79 -1.76
CA THR A 133 -7.43 24.55 -1.15
C THR A 133 -6.06 24.24 -1.71
N ALA A 134 -5.19 23.73 -0.84
CA ALA A 134 -3.90 23.16 -1.22
C ALA A 134 -3.70 21.86 -0.43
N SER A 135 -3.18 20.84 -1.07
CA SER A 135 -2.81 19.61 -0.38
C SER A 135 -1.55 18.98 -0.95
N SER A 136 -0.78 18.36 -0.06
CA SER A 136 0.33 17.48 -0.39
C SER A 136 0.04 16.10 0.19
N PHE A 137 0.27 15.06 -0.60
CA PHE A 137 0.03 13.66 -0.25
C PHE A 137 1.24 12.85 -0.68
N GLU A 138 1.70 12.01 0.24
CA GLU A 138 2.76 11.04 0.04
C GLU A 138 2.27 9.67 0.47
N ARG A 139 2.56 8.62 -0.31
CA ARG A 139 2.23 7.24 0.01
C ARG A 139 3.32 6.31 -0.45
N ASP A 140 3.77 5.48 0.46
CA ASP A 140 4.74 4.41 0.22
C ASP A 140 4.03 3.07 0.44
N VAL A 141 4.09 2.22 -0.57
CA VAL A 141 3.52 0.87 -0.52
C VAL A 141 4.61 -0.13 -0.86
N GLU A 142 4.77 -1.12 0.01
CA GLU A 142 5.61 -2.28 -0.28
C GLU A 142 4.81 -3.55 -0.03
N TYR A 143 4.84 -4.48 -0.98
CA TYR A 143 4.19 -5.76 -0.80
C TYR A 143 4.93 -6.91 -1.47
N THR A 144 4.79 -8.07 -0.88
CA THR A 144 5.33 -9.33 -1.40
C THR A 144 4.24 -10.39 -1.40
N TYR A 145 4.13 -11.09 -2.51
CA TYR A 145 3.23 -12.24 -2.69
C TYR A 145 3.99 -13.51 -3.05
N ASP A 146 3.50 -14.64 -2.61
CA ASP A 146 3.95 -15.95 -3.05
C ASP A 146 3.49 -16.25 -4.49
N TYR A 147 4.46 -16.40 -5.37
CA TYR A 147 4.26 -16.74 -6.78
C TYR A 147 4.73 -18.15 -7.12
N SER A 148 4.87 -19.03 -6.13
CA SER A 148 5.34 -20.40 -6.35
C SER A 148 4.41 -21.21 -7.27
N GLU A 149 3.10 -20.96 -7.23
CA GLU A 149 2.16 -21.60 -8.16
C GLU A 149 2.26 -21.07 -9.59
N TYR A 150 2.58 -19.78 -9.75
CA TYR A 150 2.81 -19.16 -11.04
C TYR A 150 3.99 -19.80 -11.79
N VAL A 151 5.00 -20.23 -11.05
CA VAL A 151 6.17 -20.95 -11.60
C VAL A 151 5.75 -22.22 -12.32
N GLU A 152 4.88 -23.03 -11.75
CA GLU A 152 4.38 -24.25 -12.37
C GLU A 152 3.50 -23.95 -13.59
N TYR A 153 2.60 -22.98 -13.47
CA TYR A 153 1.69 -22.62 -14.55
C TYR A 153 2.43 -22.21 -15.83
N TYR A 154 3.56 -21.54 -15.72
CA TYR A 154 4.39 -21.12 -16.85
C TYR A 154 5.55 -22.06 -17.17
N ASN A 155 5.64 -23.21 -16.53
CA ASN A 155 6.73 -24.19 -16.67
C ASN A 155 8.12 -23.61 -16.35
N TYR A 156 8.22 -22.70 -15.38
CA TYR A 156 9.48 -22.13 -14.92
C TYR A 156 10.15 -22.97 -13.82
N ASP A 157 9.59 -24.12 -13.50
CA ASP A 157 10.10 -25.05 -12.48
C ASP A 157 11.23 -25.96 -12.99
N GLY A 158 11.62 -25.80 -14.25
CA GLY A 158 12.71 -26.57 -14.83
C GLY A 158 14.10 -26.15 -14.35
N PRO A 159 15.12 -27.01 -14.54
CA PRO A 159 16.48 -26.76 -14.06
C PRO A 159 17.13 -25.45 -14.54
N THR A 160 16.70 -24.95 -15.69
CA THR A 160 17.19 -23.68 -16.25
C THR A 160 16.90 -22.47 -15.33
N TYR A 161 15.83 -22.56 -14.52
CA TYR A 161 15.40 -21.51 -13.64
C TYR A 161 15.75 -21.75 -12.16
N THR A 162 15.90 -23.04 -11.80
CA THR A 162 16.05 -23.45 -10.41
C THR A 162 17.49 -23.83 -10.05
N CYS A 163 18.38 -23.95 -11.03
CA CYS A 163 19.76 -24.37 -10.84
C CYS A 163 20.76 -23.29 -11.27
N ASP A 164 21.96 -23.34 -10.72
CA ASP A 164 23.07 -22.56 -11.26
C ASP A 164 23.31 -22.98 -12.72
N TYR A 165 23.38 -22.00 -13.62
CA TYR A 165 23.55 -22.24 -15.05
C TYR A 165 24.81 -23.06 -15.36
N TYR A 166 25.92 -22.78 -14.68
CA TYR A 166 27.18 -23.47 -14.88
C TYR A 166 27.12 -24.93 -14.40
N ASP A 167 26.59 -25.16 -13.22
CA ASP A 167 26.50 -26.50 -12.65
C ASP A 167 25.57 -27.39 -13.43
N TYR A 168 24.44 -26.87 -13.88
CA TYR A 168 23.49 -27.65 -14.68
C TYR A 168 23.98 -27.88 -16.13
N TYR A 169 24.38 -26.81 -16.81
CA TYR A 169 24.65 -26.87 -18.25
C TYR A 169 25.97 -27.59 -18.60
N TYR A 170 27.01 -27.43 -17.75
CA TYR A 170 28.32 -28.03 -17.99
C TYR A 170 28.56 -29.31 -17.21
N TYR A 171 27.97 -29.50 -16.06
CA TYR A 171 28.26 -30.65 -15.20
C TYR A 171 27.05 -31.53 -14.94
N TYR A 172 25.87 -31.18 -15.45
CA TYR A 172 24.59 -31.86 -15.15
C TYR A 172 24.38 -32.10 -13.64
N ASN A 173 24.91 -31.21 -12.82
CA ASN A 173 24.83 -31.29 -11.38
C ASN A 173 23.58 -30.60 -10.87
N ILE A 174 22.62 -31.38 -10.37
CA ILE A 174 21.37 -30.87 -9.80
C ILE A 174 21.43 -30.71 -8.27
N SER A 175 22.56 -31.06 -7.64
CA SER A 175 22.66 -30.99 -6.17
C SER A 175 22.66 -29.58 -5.62
N GLY A 176 22.98 -28.58 -6.41
CA GLY A 176 22.90 -27.16 -6.05
C GLY A 176 21.61 -26.47 -6.48
N CYS A 177 20.67 -27.22 -7.11
CA CYS A 177 19.41 -26.65 -7.52
C CYS A 177 18.54 -26.38 -6.30
N GLN A 178 17.81 -25.27 -6.32
CA GLN A 178 16.87 -24.91 -5.26
C GLN A 178 15.44 -25.14 -5.72
N GLY A 179 14.54 -25.40 -4.79
CA GLY A 179 13.13 -25.56 -5.11
C GLY A 179 12.59 -24.32 -5.81
N PRO A 180 11.66 -24.48 -6.77
CA PRO A 180 11.13 -23.40 -7.59
C PRO A 180 10.16 -22.51 -6.79
N ARG A 181 10.66 -21.88 -5.73
CA ARG A 181 9.94 -20.85 -4.98
C ARG A 181 10.16 -19.52 -5.68
N MET A 182 9.11 -18.79 -5.91
CA MET A 182 9.19 -17.44 -6.44
C MET A 182 8.32 -16.53 -5.61
N SER A 183 8.82 -15.35 -5.28
CA SER A 183 8.02 -14.25 -4.76
C SER A 183 7.98 -13.10 -5.75
N TYR A 184 6.90 -12.36 -5.72
CA TYR A 184 6.70 -11.11 -6.42
C TYR A 184 6.73 -9.99 -5.39
N THR A 185 7.62 -9.04 -5.55
CA THR A 185 7.70 -7.86 -4.69
C THR A 185 7.47 -6.60 -5.52
N GLN A 186 6.69 -5.68 -5.01
CA GLN A 186 6.52 -4.36 -5.60
C GLN A 186 6.69 -3.28 -4.54
N ILE A 187 7.45 -2.26 -4.89
CA ILE A 187 7.58 -1.01 -4.15
C ILE A 187 6.92 0.07 -5.00
N ASP A 188 6.09 0.91 -4.42
CA ASP A 188 5.29 1.92 -5.12
C ASP A 188 5.24 3.20 -4.30
N ASN A 189 5.94 4.24 -4.75
CA ASN A 189 6.00 5.53 -4.09
C ASN A 189 5.17 6.54 -4.89
N HIS A 190 4.26 7.21 -4.24
CA HIS A 190 3.34 8.16 -4.85
C HIS A 190 3.34 9.51 -4.13
N GLU A 191 3.75 10.56 -4.82
CA GLU A 191 3.68 11.95 -4.39
C GLU A 191 2.64 12.70 -5.20
N ARG A 192 1.84 13.56 -4.54
CA ARG A 192 0.84 14.38 -5.23
C ARG A 192 0.63 15.70 -4.53
N ASP A 193 0.81 16.80 -5.26
CA ASP A 193 0.44 18.15 -4.86
C ASP A 193 -0.76 18.63 -5.66
N SER A 194 -1.73 19.21 -4.99
CA SER A 194 -2.91 19.78 -5.63
C SER A 194 -3.26 21.16 -5.08
N TYR A 195 -3.74 22.01 -5.96
CA TYR A 195 -4.15 23.39 -5.67
C TYR A 195 -5.46 23.67 -6.38
N GLU A 196 -6.40 24.25 -5.66
CA GLU A 196 -7.67 24.67 -6.24
C GLU A 196 -8.07 26.04 -5.71
N ILE A 197 -8.56 26.90 -6.57
CA ILE A 197 -9.22 28.14 -6.20
C ILE A 197 -10.58 28.21 -6.90
N ARG A 198 -11.61 28.54 -6.13
CA ARG A 198 -12.96 28.82 -6.63
C ARG A 198 -13.43 30.15 -6.12
N ILE A 199 -14.12 30.88 -6.97
CA ILE A 199 -14.90 32.05 -6.60
C ILE A 199 -16.32 31.84 -7.07
N GLN A 200 -17.30 32.23 -6.28
CA GLN A 200 -18.69 32.02 -6.62
C GLN A 200 -19.59 33.16 -6.13
N SER A 201 -20.73 33.29 -6.77
CA SER A 201 -21.76 34.23 -6.37
C SER A 201 -22.41 33.80 -5.06
N LYS A 202 -22.76 34.79 -4.21
CA LYS A 202 -23.52 34.60 -2.97
C LYS A 202 -24.94 35.12 -3.14
N GLY A 203 -25.86 34.66 -2.27
CA GLY A 203 -27.23 35.12 -2.18
C GLY A 203 -28.17 34.51 -3.22
N ASP A 204 -29.41 35.03 -3.24
CA ASP A 204 -30.50 34.47 -4.03
C ASP A 204 -30.73 35.28 -5.34
N SER A 205 -29.63 35.74 -5.95
CA SER A 205 -29.73 36.43 -7.24
C SER A 205 -30.26 35.47 -8.34
N GLY A 206 -31.00 36.01 -9.31
CA GLY A 206 -31.51 35.19 -10.41
C GLY A 206 -30.43 34.60 -11.33
N PHE A 207 -29.17 34.99 -11.15
CA PHE A 207 -28.01 34.47 -11.83
C PHE A 207 -26.97 34.03 -10.83
N GLN A 208 -26.70 32.72 -10.77
CA GLN A 208 -25.68 32.12 -9.95
C GLN A 208 -24.50 31.67 -10.84
N TRP A 209 -23.28 31.86 -10.38
CA TRP A 209 -22.10 31.49 -11.14
C TRP A 209 -20.99 30.98 -10.20
N ILE A 210 -20.14 30.12 -10.75
CA ILE A 210 -18.93 29.64 -10.15
C ILE A 210 -17.81 29.68 -11.19
N LEU A 211 -16.64 30.11 -10.76
CA LEU A 211 -15.41 30.07 -11.56
C LEU A 211 -14.31 29.44 -10.72
N GLY A 212 -13.56 28.52 -11.29
CA GLY A 212 -12.48 27.84 -10.60
C GLY A 212 -11.29 27.55 -11.48
N ALA A 213 -10.16 27.36 -10.85
CA ALA A 213 -8.93 26.84 -11.44
C ALA A 213 -8.37 25.74 -10.55
N PHE A 214 -7.87 24.67 -11.16
CA PHE A 214 -7.26 23.53 -10.50
C PHE A 214 -5.92 23.21 -11.15
N SER A 215 -4.96 22.84 -10.33
CA SER A 215 -3.64 22.35 -10.77
C SER A 215 -3.24 21.16 -9.90
N GLU A 216 -2.72 20.13 -10.52
CA GLU A 216 -2.21 18.94 -9.85
C GLU A 216 -0.86 18.56 -10.46
N SER A 217 0.07 18.16 -9.61
CA SER A 217 1.31 17.47 -9.97
C SER A 217 1.31 16.13 -9.25
N SER A 218 1.52 15.06 -10.01
CA SER A 218 1.59 13.70 -9.46
C SER A 218 2.83 13.02 -10.00
N LYS A 219 3.56 12.37 -9.11
CA LYS A 219 4.72 11.55 -9.42
C LYS A 219 4.51 10.19 -8.80
N ARG A 220 4.74 9.14 -9.57
CA ARG A 220 4.69 7.76 -9.12
C ARG A 220 5.91 7.04 -9.61
N ASP A 221 6.69 6.52 -8.69
CA ASP A 221 7.84 5.65 -8.95
C ASP A 221 7.48 4.26 -8.45
N TYR A 222 7.65 3.22 -9.27
CA TYR A 222 7.44 1.86 -8.82
C TYR A 222 8.55 0.95 -9.31
N GLU A 223 8.85 -0.06 -8.49
CA GLU A 223 9.79 -1.12 -8.80
C GLU A 223 9.11 -2.47 -8.61
N ILE A 224 9.32 -3.39 -9.55
CA ILE A 224 8.81 -4.76 -9.49
C ILE A 224 10.00 -5.71 -9.54
N ALA A 225 10.02 -6.68 -8.63
CA ALA A 225 11.00 -7.74 -8.61
C ALA A 225 10.34 -9.12 -8.52
N TYR A 226 10.82 -10.05 -9.33
CA TYR A 226 10.52 -11.47 -9.19
C TYR A 226 11.74 -12.13 -8.58
N LEU A 227 11.60 -12.62 -7.34
CA LEU A 227 12.70 -13.16 -6.56
C LEU A 227 12.61 -14.69 -6.50
N TRP A 228 13.73 -15.33 -6.80
CA TRP A 228 13.89 -16.78 -6.71
C TRP A 228 14.90 -17.07 -5.60
N PRO A 229 14.48 -17.53 -4.40
CA PRO A 229 15.40 -17.87 -3.35
C PRO A 229 16.43 -18.89 -3.85
N GLY A 230 17.72 -18.52 -3.74
CA GLY A 230 18.82 -19.36 -4.16
C GLY A 230 19.29 -19.22 -5.61
N SER A 231 18.59 -18.46 -6.45
CA SER A 231 19.17 -17.99 -7.69
C SER A 231 20.23 -16.94 -7.40
N ASN A 232 21.30 -16.93 -8.19
CA ASN A 232 22.32 -15.88 -8.09
C ASN A 232 21.63 -14.51 -8.30
N PRO A 233 21.66 -13.58 -7.36
CA PRO A 233 20.92 -12.31 -7.44
C PRO A 233 21.26 -11.44 -8.66
N GLY A 234 22.26 -11.82 -9.45
CA GLY A 234 22.59 -11.16 -10.73
C GLY A 234 21.77 -11.62 -11.93
N ASN A 235 20.93 -12.65 -11.84
CA ASN A 235 20.35 -13.27 -13.02
C ASN A 235 18.84 -13.11 -13.24
N LEU A 236 18.06 -12.66 -12.27
CA LEU A 236 16.59 -12.67 -12.40
C LEU A 236 15.87 -11.48 -11.73
N SER A 237 16.49 -10.36 -11.51
CA SER A 237 15.75 -9.13 -11.20
C SER A 237 15.36 -8.44 -12.51
N TRP A 238 14.10 -8.43 -12.83
CA TRP A 238 13.56 -7.62 -13.92
C TRP A 238 13.10 -6.30 -13.32
N ASN A 239 13.99 -5.31 -13.33
CA ASN A 239 13.59 -3.94 -13.07
C ASN A 239 12.92 -3.43 -14.34
N VAL A 240 11.68 -3.04 -14.26
CA VAL A 240 10.99 -2.31 -15.33
C VAL A 240 11.06 -0.83 -14.94
N PRO A 241 12.01 -0.06 -15.48
CA PRO A 241 12.00 1.39 -15.25
C PRO A 241 10.81 2.01 -15.97
N ASN A 242 10.20 2.99 -15.32
CA ASN A 242 9.16 3.87 -15.90
C ASN A 242 9.66 4.63 -17.12
#